data_2dfe466fe4aefefe751bca8c55c770b0
#
_entry.id   2dfe466fe4aefefe751bca8c55c770b0
#
_cell.length_a   1.000
_cell.length_b   1.000
_cell.length_c   1.000
_cell.angle_alpha   90.00
_cell.angle_beta   90.00
_cell.angle_gamma   90.00
#
_symmetry.space_group_name_H-M   'P 1'
#
loop_
_entity.id
_entity.type
_entity.pdbx_description
1 polymer ?
#
loop_
_entity_poly.entity_id
_entity_poly.type
_entity_poly.pdbx_seq_one_letter_code
_entity_poly.pdbx_strand_id
1 'polypeptide(L)'
;PIIADVAIANESAKSSAGIVVHENKNNQIDEIFRSMRTNLQFMLNENQKVIMFTSSTSGEGKTFNAANVAVSFALLGKRTILLGLDIRKPALGRLFEISDKKKGITNLLVKENISSNDINAQIQPSGINNNLDIMLAGPVPPNPTELLARESLKTVIDTLREEYDYIILDTAPVGLVSDTLQIGKVTDVTAV
;
A
#
# COMPACT_ATOMS: atom_id res chain seq x y z
N PRO A 1 8.84 8.26 16.04
CA PRO A 1 9.67 7.12 16.47
C PRO A 1 10.23 6.37 15.28
N ILE A 2 11.40 5.76 15.43
CA ILE A 2 11.94 4.81 14.47
C ILE A 2 11.21 3.49 14.69
N ILE A 3 10.53 2.98 13.64
CA ILE A 3 9.73 1.75 13.74
C ILE A 3 10.52 0.50 13.30
N ALA A 4 11.51 0.66 12.42
CA ALA A 4 12.46 -0.37 12.04
C ALA A 4 13.65 0.25 11.32
N ASP A 5 14.76 -0.48 11.25
CA ASP A 5 15.93 -0.17 10.44
C ASP A 5 16.04 -1.26 9.36
N VAL A 6 15.78 -0.88 8.12
CA VAL A 6 15.81 -1.79 6.97
C VAL A 6 17.12 -1.59 6.23
N ALA A 7 18.01 -2.58 6.33
CA ALA A 7 19.29 -2.54 5.65
C ALA A 7 19.13 -2.48 4.13
N ILE A 8 19.96 -1.69 3.48
CA ILE A 8 20.05 -1.67 2.01
C ILE A 8 20.54 -3.05 1.56
N ALA A 9 19.73 -3.70 0.73
CA ALA A 9 20.10 -4.98 0.14
C ALA A 9 21.36 -4.82 -0.73
N ASN A 10 22.32 -5.73 -0.59
CA ASN A 10 23.51 -5.78 -1.43
C ASN A 10 23.12 -5.91 -2.91
N GLU A 11 24.01 -5.52 -3.83
CA GLU A 11 23.73 -5.50 -5.29
C GLU A 11 23.20 -6.82 -5.87
N SER A 12 23.57 -7.96 -5.28
CA SER A 12 23.02 -9.28 -5.62
C SER A 12 21.54 -9.44 -5.24
N ALA A 13 21.04 -8.67 -4.27
CA ALA A 13 19.63 -8.66 -3.88
C ALA A 13 18.80 -7.61 -4.66
N LYS A 14 19.45 -6.68 -5.38
CA LYS A 14 18.76 -5.74 -6.28
C LYS A 14 18.07 -6.42 -7.47
N SER A 15 18.53 -7.62 -7.86
CA SER A 15 17.87 -8.43 -8.89
C SER A 15 16.58 -9.11 -8.42
N SER A 16 16.31 -9.13 -7.13
CA SER A 16 15.11 -9.68 -6.49
C SER A 16 14.34 -8.60 -5.72
N ALA A 17 14.16 -7.40 -6.31
CA ALA A 17 13.42 -6.28 -5.72
C ALA A 17 11.91 -6.58 -5.60
N GLY A 18 11.59 -7.76 -5.07
CA GLY A 18 10.26 -8.31 -4.93
C GLY A 18 9.84 -8.51 -3.48
N ILE A 19 8.94 -9.44 -3.28
CA ILE A 19 8.50 -9.85 -1.95
C ILE A 19 9.59 -10.72 -1.32
N VAL A 20 10.08 -10.31 -0.15
CA VAL A 20 11.14 -11.00 0.59
C VAL A 20 10.62 -11.68 1.86
N VAL A 21 9.44 -11.28 2.33
CA VAL A 21 8.78 -11.90 3.48
C VAL A 21 8.01 -13.14 3.00
N HIS A 22 8.27 -14.28 3.61
CA HIS A 22 7.67 -15.55 3.24
C HIS A 22 7.21 -16.34 4.47
N GLU A 23 6.21 -17.20 4.28
CA GLU A 23 5.77 -18.12 5.29
C GLU A 23 6.90 -19.13 5.63
N ASN A 24 7.05 -19.41 6.92
CA ASN A 24 8.03 -20.38 7.44
C ASN A 24 9.51 -20.08 7.20
N LYS A 25 9.86 -18.83 6.88
CA LYS A 25 11.26 -18.36 6.88
C LYS A 25 11.52 -17.53 8.13
N ASN A 26 12.63 -17.80 8.78
CA ASN A 26 13.12 -17.07 9.96
C ASN A 26 14.50 -16.49 9.64
N ASN A 27 14.58 -15.69 8.60
CA ASN A 27 15.79 -14.95 8.28
C ASN A 27 15.72 -13.53 8.90
N GLN A 28 16.84 -12.84 8.90
CA GLN A 28 16.96 -11.52 9.48
C GLN A 28 15.97 -10.51 8.90
N ILE A 29 15.68 -10.60 7.60
CA ILE A 29 14.76 -9.66 6.93
C ILE A 29 13.30 -9.91 7.32
N ASP A 30 12.91 -11.17 7.52
CA ASP A 30 11.57 -11.50 8.03
C ASP A 30 11.34 -10.90 9.41
N GLU A 31 12.36 -10.97 10.31
CA GLU A 31 12.29 -10.38 11.64
C GLU A 31 12.19 -8.85 11.61
N ILE A 32 12.86 -8.18 10.68
CA ILE A 32 12.74 -6.73 10.50
C ILE A 32 11.27 -6.36 10.17
N PHE A 33 10.64 -7.05 9.22
CA PHE A 33 9.26 -6.75 8.85
C PHE A 33 8.24 -7.18 9.91
N ARG A 34 8.50 -8.25 10.68
CA ARG A 34 7.69 -8.59 11.85
C ARG A 34 7.77 -7.51 12.92
N SER A 35 8.96 -7.00 13.20
CA SER A 35 9.17 -5.90 14.14
C SER A 35 8.47 -4.63 13.67
N MET A 36 8.62 -4.26 12.40
CA MET A 36 7.94 -3.11 11.82
C MET A 36 6.42 -3.23 11.95
N ARG A 37 5.85 -4.38 11.58
CA ARG A 37 4.42 -4.67 11.75
C ARG A 37 3.99 -4.50 13.20
N THR A 38 4.72 -5.10 14.13
CA THR A 38 4.40 -5.04 15.57
C THR A 38 4.40 -3.60 16.08
N ASN A 39 5.40 -2.81 15.70
CA ASN A 39 5.48 -1.41 16.08
C ASN A 39 4.32 -0.58 15.50
N LEU A 40 3.95 -0.83 14.25
CA LEU A 40 2.78 -0.20 13.63
C LEU A 40 1.48 -0.57 14.36
N GLN A 41 1.31 -1.84 14.77
CA GLN A 41 0.15 -2.27 15.54
C GLN A 41 0.05 -1.54 16.89
N PHE A 42 1.16 -1.30 17.57
CA PHE A 42 1.18 -0.53 18.82
C PHE A 42 0.84 0.95 18.62
N MET A 43 1.07 1.50 17.44
CA MET A 43 0.74 2.90 17.13
C MET A 43 -0.74 3.09 16.78
N LEU A 44 -1.44 2.03 16.38
CA LEU A 44 -2.83 2.05 15.96
C LEU A 44 -3.78 1.75 17.15
N ASN A 45 -4.87 2.52 17.24
CA ASN A 45 -5.99 2.21 18.10
C ASN A 45 -6.95 1.21 17.41
N GLU A 46 -7.91 0.65 18.16
CA GLU A 46 -8.83 -0.39 17.68
C GLU A 46 -9.58 -0.04 16.38
N ASN A 47 -9.90 1.24 16.16
CA ASN A 47 -10.63 1.71 14.98
C ASN A 47 -9.73 2.24 13.87
N GLN A 48 -8.42 2.25 14.08
CA GLN A 48 -7.44 2.74 13.12
C GLN A 48 -6.89 1.57 12.30
N LYS A 49 -6.91 1.69 10.99
CA LYS A 49 -6.56 0.60 10.06
C LYS A 49 -5.68 1.05 8.90
N VAL A 50 -5.62 2.36 8.63
CA VAL A 50 -4.99 2.91 7.43
C VAL A 50 -3.58 3.39 7.72
N ILE A 51 -2.61 2.74 7.10
CA ILE A 51 -1.18 3.03 7.22
C ILE A 51 -0.66 3.51 5.87
N MET A 52 -0.18 4.73 5.82
CA MET A 52 0.42 5.32 4.62
C MET A 52 1.94 5.18 4.66
N PHE A 53 2.52 4.67 3.58
CA PHE A 53 3.97 4.71 3.34
C PHE A 53 4.29 5.80 2.33
N THR A 54 5.18 6.69 2.72
CA THR A 54 5.73 7.74 1.87
C THR A 54 7.24 7.82 2.04
N SER A 55 7.89 8.72 1.34
CA SER A 55 9.33 8.98 1.45
C SER A 55 9.61 10.44 1.15
N SER A 56 10.78 10.93 1.52
CA SER A 56 11.21 12.29 1.17
C SER A 56 11.50 12.40 -0.33
N THR A 57 12.20 11.39 -0.88
CA THR A 57 12.59 11.34 -2.30
C THR A 57 12.23 9.99 -2.95
N SER A 58 12.41 9.93 -4.26
CA SER A 58 12.22 8.69 -5.00
C SER A 58 13.39 7.73 -4.77
N GLY A 59 13.08 6.42 -4.65
CA GLY A 59 14.12 5.38 -4.55
C GLY A 59 14.50 4.98 -3.11
N GLU A 60 13.85 5.54 -2.09
CA GLU A 60 14.10 5.21 -0.67
C GLU A 60 13.47 3.88 -0.22
N GLY A 61 12.86 3.11 -1.13
CA GLY A 61 12.33 1.78 -0.81
C GLY A 61 10.91 1.76 -0.24
N LYS A 62 10.16 2.88 -0.27
CA LYS A 62 8.80 2.95 0.29
C LYS A 62 7.86 1.85 -0.23
N THR A 63 7.83 1.63 -1.54
CA THR A 63 6.98 0.60 -2.18
C THR A 63 7.37 -0.81 -1.73
N PHE A 64 8.68 -1.07 -1.65
CA PHE A 64 9.21 -2.33 -1.12
C PHE A 64 8.79 -2.55 0.33
N ASN A 65 8.94 -1.53 1.18
CA ASN A 65 8.56 -1.61 2.59
C ASN A 65 7.04 -1.77 2.76
N ALA A 66 6.23 -0.99 2.06
CA ALA A 66 4.78 -1.10 2.09
C ALA A 66 4.30 -2.51 1.69
N ALA A 67 4.84 -3.06 0.60
CA ALA A 67 4.48 -4.38 0.11
C ALA A 67 4.86 -5.50 1.10
N ASN A 68 6.07 -5.48 1.64
CA ASN A 68 6.53 -6.52 2.56
C ASN A 68 5.85 -6.42 3.95
N VAL A 69 5.53 -5.22 4.42
CA VAL A 69 4.70 -5.06 5.62
C VAL A 69 3.28 -5.61 5.38
N ALA A 70 2.68 -5.33 4.24
CA ALA A 70 1.36 -5.87 3.89
C ALA A 70 1.36 -7.42 3.88
N VAL A 71 2.39 -8.04 3.29
CA VAL A 71 2.58 -9.50 3.36
C VAL A 71 2.72 -9.97 4.82
N SER A 72 3.49 -9.26 5.64
CA SER A 72 3.67 -9.60 7.05
C SER A 72 2.36 -9.57 7.85
N PHE A 73 1.47 -8.62 7.59
CA PHE A 73 0.13 -8.59 8.19
C PHE A 73 -0.74 -9.77 7.70
N ALA A 74 -0.71 -10.07 6.41
CA ALA A 74 -1.47 -11.17 5.83
C ALA A 74 -1.03 -12.52 6.39
N LEU A 75 0.27 -12.74 6.58
CA LEU A 75 0.82 -13.95 7.19
C LEU A 75 0.41 -14.12 8.67
N LEU A 76 0.09 -13.03 9.36
CA LEU A 76 -0.49 -13.07 10.70
C LEU A 76 -1.98 -13.47 10.70
N GLY A 77 -2.57 -13.71 9.53
CA GLY A 77 -3.98 -14.03 9.36
C GLY A 77 -4.91 -12.80 9.30
N LYS A 78 -4.34 -11.59 9.16
CA LYS A 78 -5.11 -10.35 9.06
C LYS A 78 -5.49 -10.07 7.62
N ARG A 79 -6.79 -9.81 7.39
CA ARG A 79 -7.27 -9.38 6.07
C ARG A 79 -6.70 -8.02 5.74
N THR A 80 -5.85 -7.98 4.73
CA THR A 80 -5.05 -6.81 4.37
C THR A 80 -5.26 -6.47 2.90
N ILE A 81 -5.38 -5.18 2.60
CA ILE A 81 -5.34 -4.67 1.23
C ILE A 81 -4.21 -3.66 1.08
N LEU A 82 -3.48 -3.76 -0.02
CA LEU A 82 -2.44 -2.81 -0.40
C LEU A 82 -2.90 -2.00 -1.61
N LEU A 83 -2.97 -0.67 -1.45
CA LEU A 83 -3.38 0.26 -2.50
C LEU A 83 -2.17 0.99 -3.10
N GLY A 84 -2.09 0.98 -4.43
CA GLY A 84 -1.13 1.80 -5.18
C GLY A 84 -1.66 3.22 -5.40
N LEU A 85 -1.33 4.15 -4.49
CA LEU A 85 -1.71 5.55 -4.57
C LEU A 85 -0.61 6.46 -5.15
N ASP A 86 0.53 5.90 -5.55
CA ASP A 86 1.43 6.58 -6.48
C ASP A 86 0.87 6.43 -7.91
N ILE A 87 -0.12 7.27 -8.21
CA ILE A 87 -0.83 7.23 -9.50
C ILE A 87 -0.07 7.94 -10.63
N ARG A 88 1.10 8.51 -10.31
CA ARG A 88 2.02 9.13 -11.30
C ARG A 88 3.05 8.14 -11.83
N LYS A 89 3.61 7.33 -10.94
CA LYS A 89 4.65 6.32 -11.25
C LYS A 89 4.31 4.98 -10.58
N PRO A 90 3.25 4.29 -11.03
CA PRO A 90 2.80 3.06 -10.41
C PRO A 90 3.87 1.96 -10.45
N ALA A 91 4.13 1.31 -9.31
CA ALA A 91 5.16 0.27 -9.19
C ALA A 91 4.64 -1.09 -8.70
N LEU A 92 3.49 -1.15 -8.00
CA LEU A 92 3.00 -2.39 -7.39
C LEU A 92 2.72 -3.51 -8.39
N GLY A 93 2.22 -3.20 -9.58
CA GLY A 93 1.92 -4.22 -10.59
C GLY A 93 3.15 -5.02 -11.00
N ARG A 94 4.33 -4.38 -11.04
CA ARG A 94 5.58 -5.07 -11.30
C ARG A 94 6.00 -5.95 -10.11
N LEU A 95 5.87 -5.42 -8.90
CA LEU A 95 6.29 -6.10 -7.68
C LEU A 95 5.51 -7.40 -7.44
N PHE A 96 4.21 -7.38 -7.71
CA PHE A 96 3.32 -8.54 -7.55
C PHE A 96 3.09 -9.33 -8.85
N GLU A 97 3.81 -9.00 -9.91
CA GLU A 97 3.70 -9.67 -11.23
C GLU A 97 2.26 -9.66 -11.78
N ILE A 98 1.50 -8.60 -11.47
CA ILE A 98 0.13 -8.40 -11.97
C ILE A 98 0.18 -7.78 -13.36
N SER A 99 -0.35 -8.50 -14.34
CA SER A 99 -0.36 -8.06 -15.75
C SER A 99 -1.50 -7.08 -16.07
N ASP A 100 -2.67 -7.25 -15.44
CA ASP A 100 -3.82 -6.36 -15.67
C ASP A 100 -3.67 -5.04 -14.91
N LYS A 101 -3.06 -4.07 -15.60
CA LYS A 101 -2.87 -2.71 -15.09
C LYS A 101 -4.02 -1.76 -15.42
N LYS A 102 -5.06 -2.23 -16.10
CA LYS A 102 -6.26 -1.43 -16.43
C LYS A 102 -7.19 -1.28 -15.23
N LYS A 103 -7.18 -2.26 -14.31
CA LYS A 103 -7.90 -2.19 -13.04
C LYS A 103 -7.11 -1.37 -12.05
N GLY A 104 -7.80 -0.52 -11.29
CA GLY A 104 -7.19 0.23 -10.21
C GLY A 104 -8.01 1.41 -9.72
N ILE A 105 -7.46 2.10 -8.73
CA ILE A 105 -8.17 3.13 -7.98
C ILE A 105 -8.58 4.33 -8.84
N THR A 106 -7.81 4.68 -9.88
CA THR A 106 -8.15 5.83 -10.74
C THR A 106 -9.48 5.64 -11.45
N ASN A 107 -9.89 4.40 -11.74
CA ASN A 107 -11.21 4.11 -12.29
C ASN A 107 -12.36 4.44 -11.31
N LEU A 108 -12.07 4.43 -10.00
CA LEU A 108 -13.03 4.80 -8.96
C LEU A 108 -13.04 6.30 -8.72
N LEU A 109 -11.86 6.94 -8.68
CA LEU A 109 -11.71 8.36 -8.35
C LEU A 109 -12.41 9.28 -9.36
N VAL A 110 -12.59 8.85 -10.61
CA VAL A 110 -13.31 9.62 -11.63
C VAL A 110 -14.84 9.54 -11.51
N LYS A 111 -15.36 8.59 -10.72
CA LYS A 111 -16.81 8.42 -10.53
C LYS A 111 -17.37 9.41 -9.51
N GLU A 112 -18.59 9.85 -9.74
CA GLU A 112 -19.34 10.66 -8.76
C GLU A 112 -20.02 9.77 -7.71
N ASN A 113 -20.55 8.63 -8.14
CA ASN A 113 -21.20 7.64 -7.28
C ASN A 113 -20.43 6.32 -7.38
N ILE A 114 -19.97 5.81 -6.23
CA ILE A 114 -19.18 4.58 -6.12
C ILE A 114 -19.97 3.57 -5.32
N SER A 115 -20.23 2.40 -5.92
CA SER A 115 -20.83 1.26 -5.23
C SER A 115 -19.76 0.30 -4.72
N SER A 116 -20.12 -0.56 -3.77
CA SER A 116 -19.23 -1.65 -3.32
C SER A 116 -18.83 -2.58 -4.48
N ASN A 117 -19.74 -2.82 -5.43
CA ASN A 117 -19.42 -3.61 -6.63
C ASN A 117 -18.38 -2.92 -7.51
N ASP A 118 -18.42 -1.60 -7.65
CA ASP A 118 -17.40 -0.85 -8.38
C ASP A 118 -16.02 -1.04 -7.73
N ILE A 119 -15.95 -0.95 -6.40
CA ILE A 119 -14.71 -1.13 -5.64
C ILE A 119 -14.19 -2.55 -5.81
N ASN A 120 -15.03 -3.56 -5.60
CA ASN A 120 -14.66 -4.97 -5.71
C ASN A 120 -14.15 -5.33 -7.11
N ALA A 121 -14.69 -4.71 -8.16
CA ALA A 121 -14.24 -4.91 -9.53
C ALA A 121 -12.79 -4.45 -9.79
N GLN A 122 -12.23 -3.57 -8.94
CA GLN A 122 -10.86 -3.09 -9.05
C GLN A 122 -9.86 -3.86 -8.18
N ILE A 123 -10.34 -4.71 -7.27
CA ILE A 123 -9.50 -5.50 -6.37
C ILE A 123 -9.00 -6.75 -7.10
N GLN A 124 -7.74 -7.09 -6.90
CA GLN A 124 -7.09 -8.27 -7.45
C GLN A 124 -6.40 -9.06 -6.32
N PRO A 125 -6.35 -10.40 -6.40
CA PRO A 125 -5.59 -11.19 -5.44
C PRO A 125 -4.09 -10.91 -5.59
N SER A 126 -3.36 -10.94 -4.48
CA SER A 126 -1.90 -10.70 -4.50
C SER A 126 -1.11 -11.84 -5.17
N GLY A 127 -1.67 -13.06 -5.17
CA GLY A 127 -0.95 -14.26 -5.58
C GLY A 127 0.10 -14.75 -4.55
N ILE A 128 0.23 -14.07 -3.41
CA ILE A 128 1.20 -14.39 -2.34
C ILE A 128 0.53 -15.09 -1.16
N ASN A 129 -0.60 -14.54 -0.71
CA ASN A 129 -1.36 -15.04 0.43
C ASN A 129 -2.84 -14.70 0.26
N ASN A 130 -3.74 -15.60 0.68
CA ASN A 130 -5.20 -15.41 0.55
C ASN A 130 -5.75 -14.26 1.39
N ASN A 131 -5.00 -13.79 2.40
CA ASN A 131 -5.37 -12.65 3.22
C ASN A 131 -4.87 -11.31 2.66
N LEU A 132 -4.15 -11.30 1.52
CA LEU A 132 -3.64 -10.09 0.89
C LEU A 132 -4.27 -9.87 -0.48
N ASP A 133 -5.01 -8.78 -0.59
CA ASP A 133 -5.53 -8.25 -1.84
C ASP A 133 -4.77 -6.98 -2.26
N ILE A 134 -4.79 -6.70 -3.56
CA ILE A 134 -4.11 -5.57 -4.17
C ILE A 134 -5.12 -4.74 -4.96
N MET A 135 -5.07 -3.42 -4.79
CA MET A 135 -5.69 -2.47 -5.72
C MET A 135 -4.58 -1.63 -6.34
N LEU A 136 -4.31 -1.83 -7.62
CA LEU A 136 -3.33 -1.06 -8.37
C LEU A 136 -3.80 0.39 -8.57
N ALA A 137 -2.89 1.24 -9.04
CA ALA A 137 -3.22 2.61 -9.40
C ALA A 137 -4.27 2.69 -10.53
N GLY A 138 -4.19 1.79 -11.50
CA GLY A 138 -4.98 1.87 -12.73
C GLY A 138 -4.32 2.78 -13.77
N PRO A 139 -5.07 3.25 -14.77
CA PRO A 139 -4.56 4.17 -15.79
C PRO A 139 -4.06 5.48 -15.19
N VAL A 140 -2.89 5.94 -15.66
CA VAL A 140 -2.31 7.22 -15.20
C VAL A 140 -3.18 8.38 -15.66
N PRO A 141 -3.72 9.20 -14.73
CA PRO A 141 -4.58 10.31 -15.07
C PRO A 141 -3.77 11.57 -15.44
N PRO A 142 -4.37 12.51 -16.20
CA PRO A 142 -3.71 13.78 -16.49
C PRO A 142 -3.69 14.75 -15.29
N ASN A 143 -4.56 14.57 -14.31
CA ASN A 143 -4.77 15.46 -13.17
C ASN A 143 -4.73 14.70 -11.81
N PRO A 144 -3.59 14.09 -11.44
CA PRO A 144 -3.52 13.19 -10.29
C PRO A 144 -3.87 13.87 -8.96
N THR A 145 -3.34 15.05 -8.68
CA THR A 145 -3.60 15.76 -7.42
C THR A 145 -5.10 16.08 -7.23
N GLU A 146 -5.76 16.52 -8.28
CA GLU A 146 -7.19 16.84 -8.25
C GLU A 146 -8.04 15.60 -7.98
N LEU A 147 -7.70 14.47 -8.60
CA LEU A 147 -8.40 13.21 -8.36
C LEU A 147 -8.25 12.72 -6.92
N LEU A 148 -7.05 12.79 -6.35
CA LEU A 148 -6.78 12.39 -4.97
C LEU A 148 -7.44 13.33 -3.94
N ALA A 149 -7.76 14.56 -4.33
CA ALA A 149 -8.47 15.52 -3.48
C ALA A 149 -9.99 15.31 -3.43
N ARG A 150 -10.55 14.43 -4.28
CA ARG A 150 -11.99 14.20 -4.35
C ARG A 150 -12.50 13.35 -3.18
N GLU A 151 -13.78 13.56 -2.83
CA GLU A 151 -14.50 12.74 -1.83
C GLU A 151 -14.54 11.24 -2.20
N SER A 152 -14.39 10.89 -3.46
CA SER A 152 -14.34 9.51 -3.93
C SER A 152 -13.22 8.70 -3.26
N LEU A 153 -12.06 9.28 -2.98
CA LEU A 153 -11.01 8.59 -2.22
C LEU A 153 -11.48 8.22 -0.81
N LYS A 154 -12.11 9.15 -0.10
CA LYS A 154 -12.67 8.90 1.24
C LYS A 154 -13.72 7.79 1.19
N THR A 155 -14.61 7.81 0.21
CA THR A 155 -15.65 6.79 0.03
C THR A 155 -15.04 5.40 -0.16
N VAL A 156 -14.01 5.28 -0.99
CA VAL A 156 -13.28 4.01 -1.20
C VAL A 156 -12.66 3.54 0.11
N ILE A 157 -11.91 4.38 0.80
CA ILE A 157 -11.24 4.01 2.05
C ILE A 157 -12.26 3.61 3.13
N ASP A 158 -13.33 4.36 3.31
CA ASP A 158 -14.37 4.05 4.30
C ASP A 158 -15.03 2.70 4.01
N THR A 159 -15.29 2.38 2.76
CA THR A 159 -15.82 1.06 2.36
C THR A 159 -14.81 -0.06 2.66
N LEU A 160 -13.54 0.13 2.35
CA LEU A 160 -12.50 -0.86 2.63
C LEU A 160 -12.28 -1.08 4.15
N ARG A 161 -12.50 -0.07 4.97
CA ARG A 161 -12.42 -0.20 6.44
C ARG A 161 -13.40 -1.23 6.99
N GLU A 162 -14.55 -1.43 6.36
CA GLU A 162 -15.56 -2.42 6.77
C GLU A 162 -15.14 -3.87 6.42
N GLU A 163 -14.29 -4.04 5.42
CA GLU A 163 -13.95 -5.36 4.88
C GLU A 163 -12.56 -5.86 5.30
N TYR A 164 -11.63 -4.96 5.61
CA TYR A 164 -10.23 -5.28 5.89
C TYR A 164 -9.84 -4.90 7.32
N ASP A 165 -8.91 -5.67 7.88
CA ASP A 165 -8.28 -5.37 9.17
C ASP A 165 -7.23 -4.26 9.02
N TYR A 166 -6.48 -4.27 7.91
CA TYR A 166 -5.47 -3.27 7.59
C TYR A 166 -5.54 -2.84 6.13
N ILE A 167 -5.33 -1.54 5.93
CA ILE A 167 -5.27 -0.89 4.62
C ILE A 167 -3.92 -0.19 4.52
N ILE A 168 -3.05 -0.68 3.64
CA ILE A 168 -1.71 -0.16 3.43
C ILE A 168 -1.71 0.69 2.15
N LEU A 169 -1.23 1.93 2.24
CA LEU A 169 -1.18 2.87 1.13
C LEU A 169 0.27 3.11 0.70
N ASP A 170 0.61 2.76 -0.54
CA ASP A 170 1.88 3.13 -1.19
C ASP A 170 1.68 4.42 -1.98
N THR A 171 2.35 5.50 -1.58
CA THR A 171 2.13 6.84 -2.12
C THR A 171 3.36 7.39 -2.84
N ALA A 172 3.21 8.51 -3.55
CA ALA A 172 4.34 9.26 -4.09
C ALA A 172 5.19 9.89 -2.98
N PRO A 173 6.48 10.20 -3.24
CA PRO A 173 7.32 10.93 -2.29
C PRO A 173 6.73 12.30 -1.92
N VAL A 174 6.61 12.61 -0.63
CA VAL A 174 6.02 13.85 -0.14
C VAL A 174 6.84 15.10 -0.54
N GLY A 175 8.15 14.94 -0.67
CA GLY A 175 9.03 16.04 -1.09
C GLY A 175 8.89 16.46 -2.55
N LEU A 176 8.19 15.67 -3.37
CA LEU A 176 8.06 15.92 -4.80
C LEU A 176 6.67 16.40 -5.21
N VAL A 177 5.63 15.98 -4.51
CA VAL A 177 4.23 16.27 -4.90
C VAL A 177 3.32 16.43 -3.70
N SER A 178 2.26 17.23 -3.87
CA SER A 178 1.23 17.47 -2.85
C SER A 178 0.21 16.34 -2.71
N ASP A 179 0.28 15.32 -3.55
CA ASP A 179 -0.65 14.19 -3.58
C ASP A 179 -0.74 13.49 -2.21
N THR A 180 0.42 13.28 -1.57
CA THR A 180 0.54 12.64 -0.26
C THR A 180 -0.19 13.40 0.84
N LEU A 181 -0.26 14.73 0.75
CA LEU A 181 -1.01 15.56 1.70
C LEU A 181 -2.52 15.33 1.58
N GLN A 182 -3.02 15.11 0.37
CA GLN A 182 -4.44 14.75 0.17
C GLN A 182 -4.75 13.36 0.74
N ILE A 183 -3.87 12.40 0.49
CA ILE A 183 -4.01 11.03 1.01
C ILE A 183 -3.91 11.01 2.55
N GLY A 184 -3.11 11.88 3.13
CA GLY A 184 -2.98 12.04 4.59
C GLY A 184 -4.31 12.28 5.31
N LYS A 185 -5.29 12.89 4.65
CA LYS A 185 -6.62 13.15 5.21
C LYS A 185 -7.43 11.89 5.53
N VAL A 186 -7.14 10.77 4.86
CA VAL A 186 -7.81 9.47 5.07
C VAL A 186 -6.93 8.44 5.77
N THR A 187 -5.77 8.86 6.25
CA THR A 187 -4.72 8.04 6.85
C THR A 187 -4.75 8.13 8.37
N ASP A 188 -4.52 7.01 9.04
CA ASP A 188 -4.44 6.95 10.52
C ASP A 188 -2.99 7.08 11.00
N VAL A 189 -2.04 6.42 10.34
CA VAL A 189 -0.60 6.46 10.64
C VAL A 189 0.21 6.61 9.37
N THR A 190 1.26 7.42 9.43
CA THR A 190 2.21 7.62 8.32
C THR A 190 3.59 7.08 8.69
N ALA A 191 4.13 6.21 7.85
CA ALA A 191 5.51 5.75 7.85
C ALA A 191 6.32 6.46 6.75
N VAL A 192 7.47 7.00 7.12
CA VAL A 192 8.38 7.72 6.21
C VAL A 192 9.74 7.03 6.21
#